data_5a97949ae0459f77227a14ec0678e320
#
_entry.id   5a97949ae0459f77227a14ec0678e320
#
_cell.length_a   1.000
_cell.length_b   1.000
_cell.length_c   1.000
_cell.angle_alpha   90.00
_cell.angle_beta   90.00
_cell.angle_gamma   90.00
#
_symmetry.space_group_name_H-M   'P 1'
#
loop_
_entity.id
_entity.type
_entity.pdbx_description
1 polymer ?
#
loop_
_entity_poly.entity_id
_entity_poly.type
_entity_poly.pdbx_seq_one_letter_code
_entity_poly.pdbx_strand_id
1 'polypeptide(L)'
;MSTAQPFVGTWRIVEMEAWDQDDFDLLGPAHFTVGKAGLGTFRFIAVEGDMDCRFGERDGKPLVEFSWSGYDENDPASGRGSAVVDGDVMTGRIFIHCGDDSAFTAKRGDSAVKPRRPRRSR
;
A
#
# COMPACT_ATOMS: atom_id res chain seq x y z
N MET A 1 22.96 -0.16 -5.81
CA MET A 1 22.62 -0.33 -4.42
C MET A 1 21.14 -0.04 -4.19
N SER A 2 20.50 -0.90 -3.47
CA SER A 2 19.08 -0.70 -3.19
C SER A 2 18.91 0.30 -2.07
N THR A 3 17.78 0.99 -2.08
CA THR A 3 17.51 2.02 -1.11
C THR A 3 16.02 2.16 -0.90
N ALA A 4 15.64 2.52 0.32
CA ALA A 4 14.27 2.81 0.66
C ALA A 4 13.84 4.21 0.21
N GLN A 5 14.80 5.07 -0.09
CA GLN A 5 14.54 6.50 -0.31
C GLN A 5 13.35 6.80 -1.22
N PRO A 6 13.25 6.19 -2.41
CA PRO A 6 12.12 6.52 -3.29
C PRO A 6 10.76 6.14 -2.73
N PHE A 7 10.73 5.26 -1.72
CA PHE A 7 9.48 4.75 -1.17
C PHE A 7 9.08 5.38 0.16
N VAL A 8 10.01 6.01 0.85
CA VAL A 8 9.74 6.53 2.19
C VAL A 8 8.61 7.55 2.16
N GLY A 9 7.65 7.40 3.07
CA GLY A 9 6.52 8.29 3.18
C GLY A 9 5.21 7.55 3.04
N THR A 10 4.16 8.29 2.80
CA THR A 10 2.81 7.76 2.70
C THR A 10 2.33 7.82 1.26
N TRP A 11 1.67 6.75 0.86
CA TRP A 11 1.14 6.58 -0.50
C TRP A 11 -0.34 6.26 -0.39
N ARG A 12 -1.15 7.09 -1.01
CA ARG A 12 -2.60 6.90 -1.01
C ARG A 12 -2.97 5.93 -2.13
N ILE A 13 -3.63 4.85 -1.80
CA ILE A 13 -4.13 3.93 -2.81
C ILE A 13 -5.32 4.58 -3.51
N VAL A 14 -5.24 4.71 -4.82
CA VAL A 14 -6.27 5.40 -5.60
C VAL A 14 -7.02 4.45 -6.53
N GLU A 15 -6.48 3.25 -6.74
CA GLU A 15 -7.12 2.27 -7.61
C GLU A 15 -6.70 0.86 -7.22
N MET A 16 -7.62 -0.08 -7.24
CA MET A 16 -7.33 -1.51 -7.07
C MET A 16 -8.12 -2.28 -8.12
N GLU A 17 -7.49 -3.32 -8.65
CA GLU A 17 -8.11 -4.14 -9.68
C GLU A 17 -9.33 -4.90 -9.15
N ALA A 18 -9.23 -5.44 -7.94
CA ALA A 18 -10.21 -6.34 -7.40
C ALA A 18 -11.36 -5.65 -6.66
N TRP A 19 -11.21 -4.36 -6.31
CA TRP A 19 -12.21 -3.68 -5.49
C TRP A 19 -12.38 -2.24 -5.92
N ASP A 20 -13.59 -1.70 -5.72
CA ASP A 20 -13.89 -0.30 -5.97
C ASP A 20 -13.41 0.56 -4.82
N GLN A 21 -13.31 1.84 -5.05
CA GLN A 21 -12.83 2.78 -4.04
C GLN A 21 -13.68 2.77 -2.77
N ASP A 22 -15.01 2.68 -2.90
CA ASP A 22 -15.86 2.63 -1.72
C ASP A 22 -15.51 1.43 -0.85
N ASP A 23 -15.10 0.33 -1.47
CA ASP A 23 -14.71 -0.86 -0.74
C ASP A 23 -13.34 -0.71 -0.11
N PHE A 24 -12.33 -0.28 -0.88
CA PHE A 24 -10.98 -0.27 -0.31
C PHE A 24 -10.79 0.87 0.68
N ASP A 25 -11.61 1.91 0.63
CA ASP A 25 -11.59 2.99 1.62
C ASP A 25 -12.61 2.76 2.75
N LEU A 26 -13.06 1.55 2.94
CA LEU A 26 -14.13 1.23 3.88
C LEU A 26 -13.90 1.78 5.30
N LEU A 27 -12.70 1.61 5.82
CA LEU A 27 -12.38 2.05 7.19
C LEU A 27 -11.53 3.32 7.19
N GLY A 28 -11.48 4.02 6.06
CA GLY A 28 -10.68 5.22 5.93
C GLY A 28 -9.81 5.13 4.70
N PRO A 29 -9.02 6.15 4.43
CA PRO A 29 -8.22 6.17 3.21
C PRO A 29 -7.25 5.01 3.14
N ALA A 30 -7.35 4.20 2.10
CA ALA A 30 -6.42 3.10 1.89
C ALA A 30 -5.03 3.65 1.58
N HIS A 31 -4.00 3.08 2.17
CA HIS A 31 -2.66 3.63 2.06
C HIS A 31 -1.57 2.63 2.38
N PHE A 32 -0.36 2.97 1.92
CA PHE A 32 0.89 2.34 2.36
C PHE A 32 1.74 3.42 3.00
N THR A 33 2.43 3.08 4.08
CA THR A 33 3.43 3.96 4.66
C THR A 33 4.73 3.16 4.79
N VAL A 34 5.81 3.70 4.24
CA VAL A 34 7.10 3.02 4.22
C VAL A 34 8.11 3.85 4.99
N GLY A 35 8.79 3.24 5.94
CA GLY A 35 9.81 3.89 6.74
C GLY A 35 11.21 3.62 6.22
N LYS A 36 12.18 4.37 6.71
CA LYS A 36 13.56 4.31 6.26
C LYS A 36 14.21 2.97 6.52
N ALA A 37 13.78 2.28 7.55
CA ALA A 37 14.40 1.02 7.95
C ALA A 37 13.86 -0.18 7.16
N GLY A 38 13.00 0.05 6.19
CA GLY A 38 12.42 -1.05 5.43
C GLY A 38 11.20 -1.68 6.09
N LEU A 39 10.67 -1.03 7.11
CA LEU A 39 9.43 -1.46 7.74
C LEU A 39 8.32 -0.52 7.33
N GLY A 40 7.12 -1.03 7.22
CA GLY A 40 6.02 -0.19 6.84
C GLY A 40 4.70 -0.78 7.27
N THR A 41 3.63 -0.07 6.95
CA THR A 41 2.28 -0.51 7.26
C THR A 41 1.37 -0.18 6.09
N PHE A 42 0.22 -0.84 6.05
CA PHE A 42 -0.79 -0.50 5.07
C PHE A 42 -2.17 -0.81 5.61
N ARG A 43 -3.14 -0.24 4.95
CA ARG A 43 -4.54 -0.60 5.18
C ARG A 43 -5.33 -0.44 3.89
N PHE A 44 -6.20 -1.40 3.61
CA PHE A 44 -7.22 -1.26 2.60
C PHE A 44 -8.37 -2.19 3.00
N ILE A 45 -9.60 -1.79 2.75
CA ILE A 45 -10.81 -2.48 3.22
C ILE A 45 -10.71 -2.61 4.75
N ALA A 46 -10.71 -3.80 5.28
CA ALA A 46 -10.52 -4.07 6.70
C ALA A 46 -9.20 -4.81 6.96
N VAL A 47 -8.31 -4.81 5.97
CA VAL A 47 -7.02 -5.48 6.07
C VAL A 47 -5.97 -4.48 6.51
N GLU A 48 -5.24 -4.81 7.57
CA GLU A 48 -4.13 -4.00 8.06
C GLU A 48 -2.92 -4.89 8.16
N GLY A 49 -1.78 -4.42 7.72
CA GLY A 49 -0.58 -5.22 7.77
C GLY A 49 0.66 -4.43 8.10
N ASP A 50 1.60 -5.13 8.71
CA ASP A 50 2.96 -4.64 8.91
C ASP A 50 3.81 -5.26 7.83
N MET A 51 4.63 -4.45 7.18
CA MET A 51 5.43 -4.89 6.04
C MET A 51 6.91 -4.99 6.40
N ASP A 52 7.55 -6.01 5.85
CA ASP A 52 9.00 -6.15 5.86
C ASP A 52 9.44 -6.01 4.41
N CYS A 53 10.10 -4.92 4.09
CA CYS A 53 10.40 -4.51 2.72
C CYS A 53 11.83 -4.80 2.33
N ARG A 54 12.01 -5.16 1.07
CA ARG A 54 13.31 -5.29 0.43
C ARG A 54 13.29 -4.41 -0.81
N PHE A 55 14.35 -3.67 -1.04
CA PHE A 55 14.40 -2.70 -2.12
C PHE A 55 15.37 -3.11 -3.20
N GLY A 56 15.04 -2.79 -4.43
CA GLY A 56 15.87 -3.12 -5.57
C GLY A 56 15.46 -2.28 -6.76
N GLU A 57 15.56 -2.86 -7.93
CA GLU A 57 15.32 -2.16 -9.17
C GLU A 57 14.70 -3.10 -10.19
N ARG A 58 13.80 -2.60 -11.00
CA ARG A 58 13.19 -3.36 -12.07
C ARG A 58 13.06 -2.43 -13.29
N ASP A 59 13.69 -2.80 -14.38
CA ASP A 59 13.62 -2.03 -15.62
C ASP A 59 13.98 -0.56 -15.40
N GLY A 60 14.99 -0.32 -14.56
CA GLY A 60 15.45 1.03 -14.29
C GLY A 60 14.63 1.80 -13.27
N LYS A 61 13.61 1.21 -12.70
CA LYS A 61 12.75 1.89 -11.70
C LYS A 61 12.94 1.29 -10.33
N PRO A 62 12.82 2.10 -9.27
CA PRO A 62 12.88 1.56 -7.92
C PRO A 62 11.81 0.50 -7.69
N LEU A 63 12.20 -0.59 -7.07
CA LEU A 63 11.33 -1.72 -6.77
C LEU A 63 11.31 -1.98 -5.28
N VAL A 64 10.16 -2.27 -4.74
CA VAL A 64 10.03 -2.81 -3.40
C VAL A 64 9.32 -4.16 -3.48
N GLU A 65 9.84 -5.14 -2.75
CA GLU A 65 9.17 -6.42 -2.56
C GLU A 65 8.96 -6.55 -1.07
N PHE A 66 7.83 -7.04 -0.65
CA PHE A 66 7.56 -7.12 0.79
C PHE A 66 6.74 -8.35 1.14
N SER A 67 6.95 -8.81 2.37
CA SER A 67 6.03 -9.71 3.02
C SER A 67 5.28 -8.89 4.06
N TRP A 68 4.12 -9.38 4.47
CA TRP A 68 3.34 -8.66 5.47
C TRP A 68 2.57 -9.63 6.34
N SER A 69 2.23 -9.14 7.53
CA SER A 69 1.48 -9.88 8.51
C SER A 69 0.57 -8.91 9.25
N GLY A 70 -0.64 -9.30 9.52
CA GLY A 70 -1.59 -8.44 10.20
C GLY A 70 -2.94 -9.11 10.35
N TYR A 71 -3.99 -8.37 10.06
CA TYR A 71 -5.35 -8.84 10.29
C TYR A 71 -6.28 -8.39 9.19
N ASP A 72 -7.29 -9.23 8.92
CA ASP A 72 -8.42 -8.87 8.10
C ASP A 72 -9.60 -8.86 9.07
N GLU A 73 -9.99 -7.70 9.53
CA GLU A 73 -10.88 -7.52 10.67
C GLU A 73 -10.23 -8.17 11.89
N ASN A 74 -10.79 -9.23 12.39
CA ASN A 74 -10.25 -9.90 13.57
C ASN A 74 -9.47 -11.18 13.23
N ASP A 75 -9.40 -11.54 11.97
CA ASP A 75 -8.74 -12.79 11.57
C ASP A 75 -7.30 -12.52 11.17
N PRO A 76 -6.34 -13.31 11.68
CA PRO A 76 -4.96 -13.16 11.25
C PRO A 76 -4.84 -13.33 9.75
N ALA A 77 -4.04 -12.49 9.14
CA ALA A 77 -3.81 -12.53 7.70
C ALA A 77 -2.35 -12.22 7.42
N SER A 78 -1.87 -12.68 6.28
CA SER A 78 -0.50 -12.43 5.87
C SER A 78 -0.41 -12.51 4.35
N GLY A 79 0.74 -12.16 3.81
CA GLY A 79 0.94 -12.24 2.38
C GLY A 79 2.23 -11.59 1.95
N ARG A 80 2.22 -11.18 0.70
CA ARG A 80 3.38 -10.52 0.09
C ARG A 80 2.90 -9.55 -0.97
N GLY A 81 3.83 -8.81 -1.52
CA GLY A 81 3.52 -7.90 -2.62
C GLY A 81 4.78 -7.30 -3.18
N SER A 82 4.58 -6.51 -4.22
CA SER A 82 5.68 -5.78 -4.83
C SER A 82 5.13 -4.55 -5.51
N ALA A 83 5.99 -3.56 -5.73
CA ALA A 83 5.59 -2.35 -6.42
C ALA A 83 6.82 -1.67 -7.00
N VAL A 84 6.59 -0.88 -8.04
CA VAL A 84 7.61 -0.01 -8.60
C VAL A 84 7.12 1.42 -8.49
N VAL A 85 8.06 2.35 -8.44
CA VAL A 85 7.76 3.76 -8.34
C VAL A 85 8.28 4.48 -9.57
N ASP A 86 7.45 5.36 -10.10
CA ASP A 86 7.82 6.22 -11.21
C ASP A 86 7.34 7.62 -10.82
N GLY A 87 8.26 8.45 -10.33
CA GLY A 87 7.91 9.76 -9.81
C GLY A 87 7.06 9.63 -8.54
N ASP A 88 5.88 10.18 -8.58
CA ASP A 88 4.97 10.17 -7.43
C ASP A 88 3.88 9.11 -7.56
N VAL A 89 4.06 8.14 -8.46
CA VAL A 89 3.08 7.09 -8.68
C VAL A 89 3.72 5.74 -8.38
N MET A 90 3.03 4.94 -7.59
CA MET A 90 3.46 3.59 -7.25
C MET A 90 2.44 2.62 -7.86
N THR A 91 2.91 1.62 -8.58
CA THR A 91 2.05 0.57 -9.11
C THR A 91 2.58 -0.78 -8.69
N GLY A 92 1.69 -1.68 -8.34
CA GLY A 92 2.13 -2.98 -7.88
C GLY A 92 0.99 -3.95 -7.71
N ARG A 93 1.25 -4.98 -6.94
CA ARG A 93 0.29 -6.03 -6.69
C ARG A 93 0.47 -6.52 -5.26
N ILE A 94 -0.64 -6.78 -4.58
CA ILE A 94 -0.62 -7.30 -3.23
C ILE A 94 -1.33 -8.66 -3.23
N PHE A 95 -0.77 -9.60 -2.48
CA PHE A 95 -1.28 -10.96 -2.37
C PHE A 95 -1.63 -11.23 -0.93
N ILE A 96 -2.82 -11.80 -0.70
CA ILE A 96 -3.23 -12.29 0.61
C ILE A 96 -3.03 -13.79 0.58
N HIS A 97 -2.28 -14.31 1.53
CA HIS A 97 -1.97 -15.75 1.60
C HIS A 97 -3.26 -16.56 1.65
N CYS A 98 -3.42 -17.47 0.71
CA CYS A 98 -4.61 -18.30 0.57
C CYS A 98 -5.88 -17.49 0.31
N GLY A 99 -5.72 -16.29 -0.19
CA GLY A 99 -6.85 -15.39 -0.46
C GLY A 99 -6.71 -14.69 -1.79
N ASP A 100 -7.29 -13.52 -1.87
CA ASP A 100 -7.30 -12.74 -3.11
C ASP A 100 -5.96 -12.07 -3.37
N ASP A 101 -5.79 -11.62 -4.59
CA ASP A 101 -4.70 -10.72 -4.93
C ASP A 101 -5.25 -9.63 -5.85
N SER A 102 -4.56 -8.51 -5.89
CA SER A 102 -5.02 -7.37 -6.65
C SER A 102 -3.86 -6.48 -7.05
N ALA A 103 -3.91 -5.99 -8.27
CA ALA A 103 -3.06 -4.89 -8.67
C ALA A 103 -3.55 -3.62 -7.98
N PHE A 104 -2.66 -2.66 -7.79
CA PHE A 104 -3.04 -1.37 -7.20
C PHE A 104 -2.21 -0.25 -7.80
N THR A 105 -2.77 0.96 -7.70
CA THR A 105 -2.05 2.19 -8.00
C THR A 105 -2.17 3.09 -6.78
N ALA A 106 -1.07 3.70 -6.39
CA ALA A 106 -1.04 4.62 -5.28
C ALA A 106 -0.27 5.86 -5.67
N LYS A 107 -0.60 6.98 -5.04
CA LYS A 107 0.06 8.24 -5.30
C LYS A 107 0.62 8.79 -4.01
N ARG A 108 1.79 9.41 -4.12
CA ARG A 108 2.45 9.98 -2.97
C ARG A 108 1.67 11.16 -2.44
N GLY A 109 1.59 11.26 -1.14
CA GLY A 109 1.05 12.46 -0.54
C GLY A 109 0.41 12.20 0.79
N ASP A 110 0.94 12.82 1.81
CA ASP A 110 0.36 12.72 3.13
C ASP A 110 -1.03 13.30 3.16
N SER A 111 -1.25 14.39 2.43
CA SER A 111 -2.55 15.02 2.42
C SER A 111 -3.62 14.12 1.83
N ALA A 112 -3.24 13.17 0.99
CA ALA A 112 -4.22 12.27 0.41
C ALA A 112 -4.74 11.26 1.43
N VAL A 113 -4.04 11.09 2.54
CA VAL A 113 -4.43 10.14 3.57
C VAL A 113 -5.18 10.80 4.71
N LYS A 114 -5.15 12.14 4.76
CA LYS A 114 -5.86 12.82 5.82
C LYS A 114 -7.33 12.60 5.67
N PRO A 115 -8.04 12.59 6.76
CA PRO A 115 -9.49 12.51 6.66
C PRO A 115 -9.97 13.65 5.82
N ARG A 116 -10.80 13.39 4.88
CA ARG A 116 -11.31 14.36 4.07
C ARG A 116 -12.22 15.02 4.77
N ARG A 117 -12.34 16.02 4.71
CA ARG A 117 -13.28 16.66 5.19
C ARG A 117 -14.39 16.13 4.71
N PRO A 118 -15.20 16.11 5.38
CA PRO A 118 -16.36 15.49 5.04
C PRO A 118 -16.86 16.02 3.83
N ARG A 119 -16.73 15.74 3.12
CA ARG A 119 -17.07 16.12 2.05
C ARG A 119 -18.19 16.12 1.77
N ARG A 120 -18.19 16.34 2.37
CA ARG A 120 -18.89 16.27 2.32
C ARG A 120 -19.62 16.23 2.58
N SER A 121 -19.83 16.71 2.88
CA SER A 121 -20.35 16.68 3.27
C SER A 121 -20.91 16.55 3.26
N ARG A 122 -21.19 16.73 3.38
CA ARG A 122 -21.74 16.73 3.43
C ARG A 122 -22.25 16.58 3.61
#